data_32d9873c4caf8c1123e2d9f54397d00f
#
_entry.id   32d9873c4caf8c1123e2d9f54397d00f
#
_cell.length_a   1.000
_cell.length_b   1.000
_cell.length_c   1.000
_cell.angle_alpha   90.00
_cell.angle_beta   90.00
_cell.angle_gamma   90.00
#
_symmetry.space_group_name_H-M   'P 1'
#
loop_
_entity.id
_entity.type
_entity.pdbx_description
1 polymer ?
#
loop_
_entity_poly.entity_id
_entity_poly.type
_entity_poly.pdbx_seq_one_letter_code
_entity_poly.pdbx_strand_id
1 'polypeptide(L)'
;FINNHFITYYMALMNKLVLLRHGQSQWNLENRFTGWKDVPLTEKGVNEANNAGLLIKKNNIKIDRIFSSVLERANKTVEIAIKASEIINLYENGILVYEKDQRLNERDYGDLVGLNKAETADKFGKEQVHLWRRSYDVPPPNGESLKDVVDRVSPYFIKTIQPLLMEKKNILIGAHGNSLRAIMITVGLYKPEEISSIELPTGKPLCLDYLNGDLKNNYYLD
;
A
#
# COMPACT_ATOMS: atom_id res chain seq x y z
N PHE A 1 23.02 30.67 5.61
CA PHE A 1 23.43 29.39 6.24
C PHE A 1 22.30 28.92 7.14
N ILE A 2 21.35 28.12 6.63
CA ILE A 2 20.37 27.40 7.47
C ILE A 2 21.18 26.33 8.21
N ASN A 3 21.17 26.44 9.53
CA ASN A 3 22.01 25.65 10.42
C ASN A 3 21.66 24.16 10.28
N ASN A 4 22.59 23.29 9.86
CA ASN A 4 22.39 21.84 9.71
C ASN A 4 21.76 21.19 10.97
N HIS A 5 22.01 21.76 12.16
CA HIS A 5 21.38 21.35 13.41
C HIS A 5 19.87 21.58 13.43
N PHE A 6 19.38 22.65 12.80
CA PHE A 6 17.94 22.95 12.75
C PHE A 6 17.21 21.97 11.84
N ILE A 7 17.79 21.64 10.68
CA ILE A 7 17.24 20.66 9.74
C ILE A 7 17.19 19.27 10.39
N THR A 8 18.29 18.85 11.05
CA THR A 8 18.34 17.55 11.73
C THR A 8 17.35 17.47 12.88
N TYR A 9 17.17 18.52 13.66
CA TYR A 9 16.18 18.60 14.73
C TYR A 9 14.75 18.55 14.19
N TYR A 10 14.46 19.27 13.09
CA TYR A 10 13.16 19.29 12.45
C TYR A 10 12.79 17.92 11.87
N MET A 11 13.73 17.25 11.22
CA MET A 11 13.55 15.87 10.71
C MET A 11 13.34 14.84 11.84
N ALA A 12 13.98 15.04 12.99
CA ALA A 12 13.80 14.17 14.16
C ALA A 12 12.41 14.27 14.81
N LEU A 13 11.66 15.35 14.53
CA LEU A 13 10.30 15.56 15.02
C LEU A 13 9.22 14.94 14.09
N MET A 14 9.61 14.50 12.91
CA MET A 14 8.69 13.91 11.94
C MET A 14 8.48 12.43 12.20
N ASN A 15 7.24 12.00 12.13
CA ASN A 15 6.90 10.59 12.05
C ASN A 15 6.51 10.21 10.61
N LYS A 16 6.45 8.92 10.33
CA LYS A 16 6.32 8.40 8.97
C LYS A 16 5.13 7.47 8.82
N LEU A 17 4.43 7.64 7.70
CA LEU A 17 3.55 6.62 7.15
C LEU A 17 4.26 5.99 5.95
N VAL A 18 4.55 4.70 6.05
CA VAL A 18 5.18 3.94 4.98
C VAL A 18 4.11 3.10 4.28
N LEU A 19 3.89 3.35 3.00
CA LEU A 19 2.97 2.59 2.17
C LEU A 19 3.77 1.57 1.34
N LEU A 20 3.44 0.30 1.48
CA LEU A 20 4.13 -0.79 0.79
C LEU A 20 3.11 -1.64 0.01
N ARG A 21 3.15 -1.54 -1.32
CA ARG A 21 2.41 -2.46 -2.16
C ARG A 21 3.07 -3.84 -2.12
N HIS A 22 2.24 -4.89 -1.99
CA HIS A 22 2.74 -6.27 -2.02
C HIS A 22 3.65 -6.54 -3.22
N GLY A 23 4.60 -7.46 -3.07
CA GLY A 23 5.46 -7.94 -4.14
C GLY A 23 4.65 -8.59 -5.28
N GLN A 24 5.27 -8.81 -6.42
CA GLN A 24 4.63 -9.45 -7.57
C GLN A 24 3.97 -10.77 -7.16
N SER A 25 2.66 -10.89 -7.41
CA SER A 25 1.91 -12.14 -7.23
C SER A 25 1.88 -12.97 -8.52
N GLN A 26 1.52 -14.25 -8.42
CA GLN A 26 1.40 -15.13 -9.57
C GLN A 26 0.44 -14.55 -10.63
N TRP A 27 -0.71 -13.98 -10.23
CA TRP A 27 -1.66 -13.40 -11.17
C TRP A 27 -1.24 -12.01 -11.69
N ASN A 28 -0.34 -11.30 -10.99
CA ASN A 28 0.32 -10.15 -11.61
C ASN A 28 1.21 -10.59 -12.79
N LEU A 29 2.00 -11.66 -12.60
CA LEU A 29 2.84 -12.23 -13.64
C LEU A 29 2.01 -12.73 -14.84
N GLU A 30 0.88 -13.38 -14.58
CA GLU A 30 -0.05 -13.90 -15.60
C GLU A 30 -0.95 -12.83 -16.22
N ASN A 31 -0.83 -11.56 -15.80
CA ASN A 31 -1.67 -10.46 -16.25
C ASN A 31 -3.17 -10.70 -16.04
N ARG A 32 -3.55 -11.24 -14.86
CA ARG A 32 -4.94 -11.51 -14.49
C ARG A 32 -5.49 -10.50 -13.50
N PHE A 33 -6.82 -10.34 -13.49
CA PHE A 33 -7.53 -9.62 -12.44
C PHE A 33 -7.54 -10.45 -11.16
N THR A 34 -6.99 -9.93 -10.06
CA THR A 34 -6.83 -10.71 -8.82
C THR A 34 -7.95 -10.45 -7.81
N GLY A 35 -8.24 -9.18 -7.53
CA GLY A 35 -9.23 -8.84 -6.51
C GLY A 35 -8.94 -9.45 -5.15
N TRP A 36 -9.96 -10.05 -4.54
CA TRP A 36 -9.87 -10.67 -3.21
C TRP A 36 -9.44 -12.15 -3.24
N LYS A 37 -9.16 -12.69 -4.43
CA LYS A 37 -8.62 -14.05 -4.53
C LYS A 37 -7.24 -14.10 -3.90
N ASP A 38 -7.01 -15.07 -3.02
CA ASP A 38 -5.68 -15.33 -2.48
C ASP A 38 -4.82 -16.02 -3.52
N VAL A 39 -3.69 -15.38 -3.80
CA VAL A 39 -2.70 -15.78 -4.80
C VAL A 39 -1.32 -15.54 -4.24
N PRO A 40 -0.40 -16.50 -4.29
CA PRO A 40 0.92 -16.38 -3.68
C PRO A 40 1.81 -15.36 -4.42
N LEU A 41 2.85 -14.92 -3.72
CA LEU A 41 3.95 -14.17 -4.33
C LEU A 41 4.74 -15.07 -5.28
N THR A 42 5.26 -14.48 -6.36
CA THR A 42 6.30 -15.11 -7.18
C THR A 42 7.66 -15.00 -6.47
N GLU A 43 8.68 -15.72 -6.96
CA GLU A 43 10.06 -15.55 -6.50
C GLU A 43 10.51 -14.08 -6.60
N LYS A 44 10.18 -13.40 -7.71
CA LYS A 44 10.41 -11.97 -7.87
C LYS A 44 9.70 -11.17 -6.78
N GLY A 45 8.45 -11.47 -6.46
CA GLY A 45 7.69 -10.80 -5.40
C GLY A 45 8.30 -10.98 -4.01
N VAL A 46 8.86 -12.16 -3.72
CA VAL A 46 9.63 -12.41 -2.49
C VAL A 46 10.89 -11.55 -2.44
N ASN A 47 11.63 -11.48 -3.54
CA ASN A 47 12.82 -10.63 -3.66
C ASN A 47 12.48 -9.14 -3.53
N GLU A 48 11.39 -8.68 -4.12
CA GLU A 48 10.89 -7.32 -3.98
C GLU A 48 10.56 -7.00 -2.51
N ALA A 49 9.90 -7.91 -1.80
CA ALA A 49 9.59 -7.76 -0.37
C ALA A 49 10.87 -7.71 0.50
N ASN A 50 11.83 -8.56 0.21
CA ASN A 50 13.13 -8.54 0.89
C ASN A 50 13.87 -7.22 0.67
N ASN A 51 13.92 -6.72 -0.57
CA ASN A 51 14.53 -5.45 -0.90
C ASN A 51 13.84 -4.28 -0.20
N ALA A 52 12.50 -4.30 -0.08
CA ALA A 52 11.77 -3.31 0.69
C ALA A 52 12.26 -3.22 2.15
N GLY A 53 12.48 -4.37 2.78
CA GLY A 53 13.04 -4.43 4.14
C GLY A 53 14.46 -3.89 4.23
N LEU A 54 15.33 -4.23 3.27
CA LEU A 54 16.69 -3.70 3.20
C LEU A 54 16.70 -2.18 3.01
N LEU A 55 15.79 -1.62 2.22
CA LEU A 55 15.62 -0.17 2.06
C LEU A 55 15.15 0.49 3.36
N ILE A 56 14.21 -0.12 4.08
CA ILE A 56 13.76 0.35 5.39
C ILE A 56 14.95 0.40 6.36
N LYS A 57 15.78 -0.66 6.39
CA LYS A 57 16.99 -0.74 7.22
C LYS A 57 18.02 0.32 6.82
N LYS A 58 18.38 0.39 5.54
CA LYS A 58 19.36 1.35 4.98
C LYS A 58 19.03 2.79 5.34
N ASN A 59 17.75 3.16 5.29
CA ASN A 59 17.26 4.49 5.57
C ASN A 59 16.94 4.74 7.05
N ASN A 60 17.25 3.77 7.95
CA ASN A 60 16.99 3.85 9.39
C ASN A 60 15.52 4.19 9.73
N ILE A 61 14.58 3.68 8.95
CA ILE A 61 13.15 3.92 9.19
C ILE A 61 12.71 3.09 10.41
N LYS A 62 12.20 3.78 11.42
CA LYS A 62 11.56 3.13 12.56
C LYS A 62 10.11 2.82 12.22
N ILE A 63 9.61 1.68 12.69
CA ILE A 63 8.20 1.29 12.59
C ILE A 63 7.71 0.94 13.99
N ASP A 64 6.60 1.56 14.40
CA ASP A 64 5.96 1.32 15.68
C ASP A 64 4.72 0.44 15.57
N ARG A 65 4.01 0.52 14.44
CA ARG A 65 2.78 -0.25 14.18
C ARG A 65 2.71 -0.66 12.72
N ILE A 66 2.10 -1.82 12.48
CA ILE A 66 1.89 -2.35 11.15
C ILE A 66 0.42 -2.69 10.95
N PHE A 67 -0.09 -2.33 9.76
CA PHE A 67 -1.41 -2.70 9.27
C PHE A 67 -1.27 -3.42 7.93
N SER A 68 -2.13 -4.40 7.69
CA SER A 68 -2.17 -5.11 6.42
C SER A 68 -3.61 -5.49 6.06
N SER A 69 -3.82 -5.85 4.78
CA SER A 69 -5.05 -6.52 4.39
C SER A 69 -5.09 -7.94 4.95
N VAL A 70 -6.21 -8.64 4.74
CA VAL A 70 -6.30 -10.06 5.10
C VAL A 70 -5.71 -10.99 4.03
N LEU A 71 -5.31 -10.46 2.86
CA LEU A 71 -4.84 -11.26 1.73
C LEU A 71 -3.36 -11.68 1.91
N GLU A 72 -3.08 -12.95 1.62
CA GLU A 72 -1.79 -13.58 1.88
C GLU A 72 -0.60 -12.83 1.26
N ARG A 73 -0.71 -12.40 0.00
CA ARG A 73 0.37 -11.69 -0.69
C ARG A 73 0.84 -10.40 0.01
N ALA A 74 -0.10 -9.66 0.64
CA ALA A 74 0.26 -8.47 1.42
C ALA A 74 0.89 -8.85 2.77
N ASN A 75 0.33 -9.85 3.45
CA ASN A 75 0.85 -10.37 4.71
C ASN A 75 2.28 -10.90 4.52
N LYS A 76 2.54 -11.73 3.52
CA LYS A 76 3.86 -12.27 3.22
C LYS A 76 4.87 -11.18 2.87
N THR A 77 4.45 -10.14 2.13
CA THR A 77 5.31 -9.00 1.83
C THR A 77 5.72 -8.28 3.12
N VAL A 78 4.78 -8.01 4.03
CA VAL A 78 5.07 -7.40 5.34
C VAL A 78 6.02 -8.27 6.17
N GLU A 79 5.73 -9.56 6.32
CA GLU A 79 6.56 -10.49 7.11
C GLU A 79 8.00 -10.55 6.61
N ILE A 80 8.20 -10.65 5.29
CA ILE A 80 9.53 -10.68 4.67
C ILE A 80 10.24 -9.33 4.84
N ALA A 81 9.55 -8.21 4.58
CA ALA A 81 10.14 -6.88 4.67
C ALA A 81 10.57 -6.55 6.11
N ILE A 82 9.74 -6.83 7.11
CA ILE A 82 10.10 -6.57 8.52
C ILE A 82 11.25 -7.46 8.97
N LYS A 83 11.27 -8.74 8.57
CA LYS A 83 12.41 -9.62 8.84
C LYS A 83 13.71 -9.08 8.23
N ALA A 84 13.69 -8.65 6.97
CA ALA A 84 14.85 -8.11 6.28
C ALA A 84 15.29 -6.73 6.82
N SER A 85 14.38 -5.96 7.41
CA SER A 85 14.70 -4.68 8.05
C SER A 85 15.38 -4.82 9.42
N GLU A 86 15.38 -6.02 10.00
CA GLU A 86 15.90 -6.32 11.35
C GLU A 86 15.21 -5.51 12.48
N ILE A 87 13.99 -5.06 12.26
CA ILE A 87 13.19 -4.43 13.30
C ILE A 87 12.65 -5.51 14.24
N ILE A 88 13.02 -5.47 15.51
CA ILE A 88 12.72 -6.50 16.50
C ILE A 88 11.61 -6.12 17.50
N ASN A 89 11.36 -4.83 17.70
CA ASN A 89 10.36 -4.32 18.65
C ASN A 89 8.91 -4.62 18.28
N LEU A 90 8.68 -5.21 17.11
CA LEU A 90 7.36 -5.62 16.61
C LEU A 90 7.07 -7.11 16.78
N TYR A 91 7.96 -7.83 17.47
CA TYR A 91 7.78 -9.26 17.74
C TYR A 91 7.42 -9.51 19.20
N GLU A 92 6.39 -10.34 19.41
CA GLU A 92 6.00 -10.87 20.71
C GLU A 92 6.16 -12.40 20.68
N ASN A 93 6.95 -12.96 21.60
CA ASN A 93 7.26 -14.38 21.63
C ASN A 93 7.75 -14.97 20.29
N GLY A 94 8.51 -14.18 19.52
CA GLY A 94 9.04 -14.57 18.21
C GLY A 94 8.02 -14.48 17.05
N ILE A 95 6.82 -13.98 17.30
CA ILE A 95 5.77 -13.81 16.30
C ILE A 95 5.64 -12.30 15.98
N LEU A 96 5.67 -11.95 14.69
CA LEU A 96 5.42 -10.59 14.24
C LEU A 96 3.99 -10.17 14.54
N VAL A 97 3.82 -9.07 15.28
CA VAL A 97 2.52 -8.52 15.65
C VAL A 97 2.11 -7.42 14.68
N TYR A 98 0.98 -7.59 14.02
CA TYR A 98 0.38 -6.58 13.15
C TYR A 98 -1.13 -6.77 13.01
N GLU A 99 -1.82 -5.69 12.65
CA GLU A 99 -3.26 -5.70 12.49
C GLU A 99 -3.65 -6.01 11.04
N LYS A 100 -4.59 -6.95 10.86
CA LYS A 100 -5.15 -7.34 9.56
C LYS A 100 -6.60 -6.87 9.47
N ASP A 101 -6.93 -6.17 8.39
CA ASP A 101 -8.30 -5.73 8.17
C ASP A 101 -8.69 -5.84 6.69
N GLN A 102 -9.87 -6.43 6.42
CA GLN A 102 -10.35 -6.59 5.04
C GLN A 102 -10.64 -5.26 4.35
N ARG A 103 -10.85 -4.17 5.10
CA ARG A 103 -10.99 -2.83 4.52
C ARG A 103 -9.74 -2.36 3.80
N LEU A 104 -8.57 -2.98 4.05
CA LEU A 104 -7.33 -2.76 3.30
C LEU A 104 -7.13 -3.73 2.12
N ASN A 105 -8.09 -4.61 1.83
CA ASN A 105 -8.02 -5.52 0.68
C ASN A 105 -7.92 -4.74 -0.64
N GLU A 106 -7.44 -5.44 -1.67
CA GLU A 106 -7.48 -4.94 -3.04
C GLU A 106 -8.94 -4.65 -3.45
N ARG A 107 -9.12 -3.86 -4.48
CA ARG A 107 -10.41 -3.67 -5.14
C ARG A 107 -10.95 -5.00 -5.61
N ASP A 108 -12.21 -5.29 -5.32
CA ASP A 108 -12.88 -6.44 -5.90
C ASP A 108 -13.16 -6.17 -7.38
N TYR A 109 -12.78 -7.12 -8.22
CA TYR A 109 -13.01 -7.04 -9.66
C TYR A 109 -14.26 -7.79 -10.10
N GLY A 110 -15.06 -8.34 -9.16
CA GLY A 110 -16.32 -9.03 -9.46
C GLY A 110 -16.16 -10.13 -10.50
N ASP A 111 -16.95 -10.09 -11.56
CA ASP A 111 -16.96 -11.11 -12.63
C ASP A 111 -15.66 -11.16 -13.44
N LEU A 112 -14.77 -10.18 -13.30
CA LEU A 112 -13.48 -10.18 -13.99
C LEU A 112 -12.40 -10.97 -13.24
N VAL A 113 -12.63 -11.37 -11.98
CA VAL A 113 -11.62 -12.09 -11.18
C VAL A 113 -11.18 -13.37 -11.91
N GLY A 114 -9.86 -13.53 -12.05
CA GLY A 114 -9.22 -14.66 -12.73
C GLY A 114 -9.09 -14.51 -14.25
N LEU A 115 -9.80 -13.58 -14.87
CA LEU A 115 -9.69 -13.35 -16.32
C LEU A 115 -8.34 -12.66 -16.64
N ASN A 116 -7.75 -13.03 -17.79
CA ASN A 116 -6.59 -12.34 -18.34
C ASN A 116 -7.02 -10.96 -18.86
N LYS A 117 -6.25 -9.92 -18.51
CA LYS A 117 -6.62 -8.52 -18.83
C LYS A 117 -6.61 -8.22 -20.32
N ALA A 118 -5.70 -8.84 -21.10
CA ALA A 118 -5.63 -8.64 -22.54
C ALA A 118 -6.82 -9.34 -23.24
N GLU A 119 -7.06 -10.61 -22.92
CA GLU A 119 -8.19 -11.38 -23.45
C GLU A 119 -9.54 -10.73 -23.09
N THR A 120 -9.64 -10.15 -21.88
CA THR A 120 -10.83 -9.40 -21.44
C THR A 120 -11.03 -8.15 -22.30
N ALA A 121 -9.92 -7.44 -22.62
CA ALA A 121 -9.98 -6.26 -23.49
C ALA A 121 -10.37 -6.61 -24.94
N ASP A 122 -9.93 -7.77 -25.43
CA ASP A 122 -10.34 -8.26 -26.74
C ASP A 122 -11.84 -8.64 -26.77
N LYS A 123 -12.35 -9.20 -25.67
CA LYS A 123 -13.76 -9.64 -25.54
C LYS A 123 -14.74 -8.49 -25.32
N PHE A 124 -14.43 -7.56 -24.44
CA PHE A 124 -15.34 -6.49 -24.00
C PHE A 124 -15.02 -5.11 -24.59
N GLY A 125 -13.94 -5.01 -25.36
CA GLY A 125 -13.43 -3.76 -25.91
C GLY A 125 -12.40 -3.08 -24.97
N LYS A 126 -11.34 -2.54 -25.57
CA LYS A 126 -10.23 -1.89 -24.84
C LYS A 126 -10.67 -0.70 -24.01
N GLU A 127 -11.57 0.12 -24.55
CA GLU A 127 -12.11 1.30 -23.87
C GLU A 127 -12.91 0.91 -22.62
N GLN A 128 -13.81 -0.07 -22.74
CA GLN A 128 -14.62 -0.54 -21.62
C GLN A 128 -13.73 -1.13 -20.50
N VAL A 129 -12.76 -1.97 -20.85
CA VAL A 129 -11.84 -2.55 -19.87
C VAL A 129 -10.94 -1.49 -19.27
N HIS A 130 -10.55 -0.47 -20.04
CA HIS A 130 -9.82 0.69 -19.51
C HIS A 130 -10.66 1.44 -18.48
N LEU A 131 -11.93 1.71 -18.74
CA LEU A 131 -12.85 2.33 -17.78
C LEU A 131 -12.93 1.52 -16.48
N TRP A 132 -13.18 0.21 -16.56
CA TRP A 132 -13.21 -0.66 -15.36
C TRP A 132 -11.90 -0.65 -14.57
N ARG A 133 -10.77 -0.47 -15.23
CA ARG A 133 -9.45 -0.50 -14.59
C ARG A 133 -9.00 0.83 -14.04
N ARG A 134 -9.36 1.92 -14.66
CA ARG A 134 -8.74 3.24 -14.46
C ARG A 134 -9.72 4.36 -14.12
N SER A 135 -11.02 4.21 -14.34
CA SER A 135 -11.98 5.20 -13.88
C SER A 135 -12.10 5.20 -12.36
N TYR A 136 -12.44 6.34 -11.81
CA TYR A 136 -12.64 6.50 -10.37
C TYR A 136 -13.94 5.85 -9.90
N ASP A 137 -15.02 5.98 -10.67
CA ASP A 137 -16.40 5.69 -10.27
C ASP A 137 -17.11 4.60 -11.09
N VAL A 138 -16.47 4.07 -12.14
CA VAL A 138 -17.07 2.99 -12.97
C VAL A 138 -16.57 1.63 -12.48
N PRO A 139 -17.42 0.83 -11.79
CA PRO A 139 -17.06 -0.52 -11.35
C PRO A 139 -17.10 -1.53 -12.49
N PRO A 140 -16.30 -2.62 -12.41
CA PRO A 140 -16.55 -3.79 -13.22
C PRO A 140 -17.85 -4.49 -12.78
N PRO A 141 -18.45 -5.36 -13.60
CA PRO A 141 -19.67 -6.08 -13.23
C PRO A 141 -19.50 -6.83 -11.91
N ASN A 142 -20.42 -6.60 -10.96
CA ASN A 142 -20.43 -7.16 -9.61
C ASN A 142 -19.15 -6.89 -8.78
N GLY A 143 -18.38 -5.88 -9.14
CA GLY A 143 -17.15 -5.49 -8.46
C GLY A 143 -17.20 -4.07 -7.88
N GLU A 144 -16.05 -3.59 -7.42
CA GLU A 144 -15.86 -2.27 -6.84
C GLU A 144 -15.24 -1.29 -7.86
N SER A 145 -15.71 -0.04 -7.85
CA SER A 145 -14.97 1.11 -8.37
C SER A 145 -13.84 1.52 -7.41
N LEU A 146 -12.95 2.41 -7.82
CA LEU A 146 -11.99 3.00 -6.89
C LEU A 146 -12.70 3.84 -5.82
N LYS A 147 -13.80 4.50 -6.17
CA LYS A 147 -14.64 5.22 -5.22
C LYS A 147 -15.17 4.31 -4.10
N ASP A 148 -15.66 3.12 -4.43
CA ASP A 148 -16.13 2.14 -3.43
C ASP A 148 -14.98 1.72 -2.49
N VAL A 149 -13.77 1.54 -3.03
CA VAL A 149 -12.57 1.28 -2.21
C VAL A 149 -12.27 2.46 -1.27
N VAL A 150 -12.35 3.70 -1.76
CA VAL A 150 -12.19 4.91 -0.93
C VAL A 150 -13.26 4.95 0.17
N ASP A 151 -14.51 4.65 -0.16
CA ASP A 151 -15.64 4.69 0.78
C ASP A 151 -15.47 3.68 1.94
N ARG A 152 -14.74 2.56 1.75
CA ARG A 152 -14.45 1.62 2.85
C ARG A 152 -13.09 1.84 3.54
N VAL A 153 -12.08 2.31 2.80
CA VAL A 153 -10.72 2.53 3.34
C VAL A 153 -10.64 3.81 4.16
N SER A 154 -11.21 4.93 3.65
CA SER A 154 -11.08 6.24 4.29
C SER A 154 -11.62 6.29 5.71
N PRO A 155 -12.84 5.82 6.00
CA PRO A 155 -13.36 5.81 7.38
C PRO A 155 -12.50 4.96 8.32
N TYR A 156 -11.98 3.83 7.84
CA TYR A 156 -11.08 2.98 8.61
C TYR A 156 -9.77 3.70 8.92
N PHE A 157 -9.14 4.28 7.91
CA PHE A 157 -7.90 5.02 8.07
C PHE A 157 -8.05 6.18 9.07
N ILE A 158 -9.07 7.01 8.90
CA ILE A 158 -9.34 8.18 9.75
C ILE A 158 -9.61 7.77 11.20
N LYS A 159 -10.37 6.68 11.41
CA LYS A 159 -10.76 6.25 12.76
C LYS A 159 -9.66 5.46 13.48
N THR A 160 -8.88 4.66 12.75
CA THR A 160 -7.97 3.67 13.36
C THR A 160 -6.49 4.04 13.20
N ILE A 161 -6.09 4.54 12.04
CA ILE A 161 -4.67 4.73 11.71
C ILE A 161 -4.23 6.18 11.94
N GLN A 162 -5.02 7.15 11.49
CA GLN A 162 -4.70 8.56 11.63
C GLN A 162 -4.46 9.00 13.08
N PRO A 163 -5.22 8.56 14.10
CA PRO A 163 -4.91 8.91 15.49
C PRO A 163 -3.52 8.50 15.94
N LEU A 164 -3.00 7.35 15.48
CA LEU A 164 -1.65 6.91 15.80
C LEU A 164 -0.58 7.80 15.14
N LEU A 165 -0.84 8.32 13.93
CA LEU A 165 0.02 9.32 13.31
C LEU A 165 0.04 10.62 14.11
N MET A 166 -1.12 11.04 14.66
CA MET A 166 -1.21 12.20 15.56
C MET A 166 -0.43 11.98 16.87
N GLU A 167 -0.36 10.73 17.35
CA GLU A 167 0.49 10.31 18.48
C GLU A 167 1.97 10.14 18.10
N LYS A 168 2.38 10.59 16.92
CA LYS A 168 3.75 10.50 16.38
C LYS A 168 4.28 9.08 16.23
N LYS A 169 3.41 8.09 16.01
CA LYS A 169 3.84 6.72 15.66
C LYS A 169 4.26 6.65 14.21
N ASN A 170 5.30 5.85 13.95
CA ASN A 170 5.69 5.46 12.60
C ASN A 170 4.91 4.21 12.21
N ILE A 171 4.25 4.26 11.07
CA ILE A 171 3.31 3.22 10.65
C ILE A 171 3.71 2.65 9.30
N LEU A 172 3.69 1.33 9.19
CA LEU A 172 3.76 0.62 7.91
C LEU A 172 2.37 0.08 7.54
N ILE A 173 1.93 0.35 6.32
CA ILE A 173 0.75 -0.29 5.73
C ILE A 173 1.18 -1.13 4.54
N GLY A 174 1.08 -2.47 4.68
CA GLY A 174 1.28 -3.41 3.60
C GLY A 174 -0.06 -3.76 2.94
N ALA A 175 -0.27 -3.32 1.68
CA ALA A 175 -1.56 -3.47 1.03
C ALA A 175 -1.44 -3.57 -0.51
N HIS A 176 -2.41 -3.04 -1.25
CA HIS A 176 -2.61 -3.27 -2.68
C HIS A 176 -2.69 -1.95 -3.46
N GLY A 177 -2.64 -2.07 -4.79
CA GLY A 177 -2.65 -0.89 -5.66
C GLY A 177 -3.82 0.05 -5.38
N ASN A 178 -5.05 -0.45 -5.32
CA ASN A 178 -6.22 0.42 -5.16
C ASN A 178 -6.48 0.82 -3.70
N SER A 179 -6.23 -0.04 -2.72
CA SER A 179 -6.35 0.35 -1.31
C SER A 179 -5.30 1.40 -0.90
N LEU A 180 -4.08 1.31 -1.42
CA LEU A 180 -3.07 2.36 -1.20
C LEU A 180 -3.41 3.66 -1.92
N ARG A 181 -3.98 3.60 -3.14
CA ARG A 181 -4.52 4.81 -3.81
C ARG A 181 -5.62 5.46 -2.99
N ALA A 182 -6.51 4.67 -2.39
CA ALA A 182 -7.55 5.19 -1.50
C ALA A 182 -6.94 5.92 -0.29
N ILE A 183 -5.88 5.38 0.31
CA ILE A 183 -5.14 6.06 1.40
C ILE A 183 -4.53 7.36 0.88
N MET A 184 -3.89 7.35 -0.30
CA MET A 184 -3.27 8.55 -0.87
C MET A 184 -4.28 9.67 -1.13
N ILE A 185 -5.51 9.34 -1.54
CA ILE A 185 -6.63 10.31 -1.62
C ILE A 185 -7.01 10.79 -0.21
N THR A 186 -7.18 9.88 0.73
CA THR A 186 -7.62 10.18 2.11
C THR A 186 -6.67 11.15 2.81
N VAL A 187 -5.37 11.01 2.60
CA VAL A 187 -4.35 11.90 3.20
C VAL A 187 -4.10 13.17 2.39
N GLY A 188 -4.84 13.39 1.30
CA GLY A 188 -4.73 14.58 0.45
C GLY A 188 -3.48 14.64 -0.42
N LEU A 189 -2.81 13.51 -0.66
CA LEU A 189 -1.62 13.45 -1.53
C LEU A 189 -1.98 13.59 -3.00
N TYR A 190 -3.12 13.04 -3.42
CA TYR A 190 -3.65 13.13 -4.78
C TYR A 190 -5.17 13.34 -4.76
N LYS A 191 -5.67 14.00 -5.80
CA LYS A 191 -7.11 14.07 -6.06
C LYS A 191 -7.61 12.83 -6.79
N PRO A 192 -8.93 12.52 -6.72
CA PRO A 192 -9.52 11.40 -7.43
C PRO A 192 -9.22 11.38 -8.94
N GLU A 193 -9.17 12.55 -9.58
CA GLU A 193 -8.93 12.70 -11.02
C GLU A 193 -7.47 12.35 -11.42
N GLU A 194 -6.52 12.52 -10.50
CA GLU A 194 -5.10 12.35 -10.73
C GLU A 194 -4.65 10.91 -10.45
N ILE A 195 -5.27 10.27 -9.47
CA ILE A 195 -4.79 9.02 -8.86
C ILE A 195 -4.75 7.83 -9.83
N SER A 196 -5.62 7.81 -10.83
CA SER A 196 -5.70 6.72 -11.81
C SER A 196 -4.44 6.59 -12.66
N SER A 197 -3.71 7.69 -12.87
CA SER A 197 -2.45 7.74 -13.62
C SER A 197 -1.23 7.37 -12.77
N ILE A 198 -1.37 7.36 -11.44
CA ILE A 198 -0.25 7.11 -10.54
C ILE A 198 0.05 5.61 -10.47
N GLU A 199 1.25 5.24 -10.87
CA GLU A 199 1.74 3.87 -10.74
C GLU A 199 2.37 3.66 -9.36
N LEU A 200 1.98 2.56 -8.72
CA LEU A 200 2.53 2.11 -7.44
C LEU A 200 3.36 0.84 -7.71
N PRO A 201 4.69 0.92 -7.73
CA PRO A 201 5.51 -0.25 -7.97
C PRO A 201 5.37 -1.27 -6.84
N THR A 202 5.46 -2.56 -7.18
CA THR A 202 5.45 -3.66 -6.21
C THR A 202 6.73 -3.64 -5.37
N GLY A 203 6.61 -3.87 -4.06
CA GLY A 203 7.74 -4.01 -3.16
C GLY A 203 8.62 -2.77 -3.00
N LYS A 204 8.16 -1.58 -3.38
CA LYS A 204 8.90 -0.33 -3.20
C LYS A 204 8.22 0.56 -2.15
N PRO A 205 8.85 0.79 -0.98
CA PRO A 205 8.23 1.59 0.08
C PRO A 205 8.10 3.06 -0.31
N LEU A 206 6.89 3.63 -0.20
CA LEU A 206 6.61 5.05 -0.30
C LEU A 206 6.50 5.63 1.12
N CYS A 207 7.38 6.53 1.47
CA CYS A 207 7.36 7.24 2.75
C CYS A 207 6.59 8.55 2.62
N LEU A 208 5.71 8.80 3.57
CA LEU A 208 5.02 10.06 3.78
C LEU A 208 5.46 10.61 5.15
N ASP A 209 6.08 11.79 5.15
CA ASP A 209 6.57 12.45 6.37
C ASP A 209 5.49 13.35 6.95
N TYR A 210 5.20 13.15 8.23
CA TYR A 210 4.23 13.93 8.99
C TYR A 210 4.88 14.77 10.06
N LEU A 211 4.43 16.00 10.22
CA LEU A 211 4.78 16.87 11.34
C LEU A 211 3.50 17.42 11.97
N ASN A 212 3.28 17.07 13.24
CA ASN A 212 2.10 17.47 14.00
C ASN A 212 0.78 17.12 13.32
N GLY A 213 0.74 15.98 12.63
CA GLY A 213 -0.44 15.49 11.91
C GLY A 213 -0.59 15.96 10.46
N ASP A 214 0.24 16.91 10.01
CA ASP A 214 0.23 17.39 8.64
C ASP A 214 1.23 16.65 7.76
N LEU A 215 0.83 16.25 6.57
CA LEU A 215 1.70 15.71 5.55
C LEU A 215 2.65 16.81 5.03
N LYS A 216 3.96 16.59 5.09
CA LYS A 216 4.99 17.57 4.69
C LYS A 216 5.77 17.15 3.45
N ASN A 217 6.00 15.85 3.27
CA ASN A 217 6.80 15.34 2.16
C ASN A 217 6.40 13.91 1.82
N ASN A 218 6.74 13.47 0.61
CA ASN A 218 6.62 12.08 0.19
C ASN A 218 7.76 11.69 -0.77
N TYR A 219 8.24 10.47 -0.67
CA TYR A 219 9.32 9.93 -1.51
C TYR A 219 9.38 8.41 -1.43
N TYR A 220 9.84 7.80 -2.50
CA TYR A 220 10.19 6.37 -2.47
C TYR A 220 11.56 6.17 -1.83
N LEU A 221 11.71 5.12 -1.02
CA LEU A 221 13.02 4.71 -0.52
C LEU A 221 13.89 4.17 -1.67
N ASP A 222 15.19 4.47 -1.63
CA ASP A 222 16.20 4.07 -2.59
C ASP A 222 17.56 3.76 -1.92
#